data_aaa3d479dacfbf44bd43df3a99e5e1b9
#
_entry.id   aaa3d479dacfbf44bd43df3a99e5e1b9
#
_cell.length_a   1.000
_cell.length_b   1.000
_cell.length_c   1.000
_cell.angle_alpha   90.00
_cell.angle_beta   90.00
_cell.angle_gamma   90.00
#
_symmetry.space_group_name_H-M   'P 1'
#
loop_
_entity.id
_entity.type
_entity.pdbx_description
1 polymer ?
#
loop_
_entity_poly.entity_id
_entity_poly.type
_entity_poly.pdbx_seq_one_letter_code
_entity_poly.pdbx_strand_id
1 'polypeptide(L)'
;MRALISPFAVSAAVALAILTSTGAGAETAEQPVVCTALSAVEPVKLIEACTALIDNPATPEGDRLDATITRAAALHNSGQTDKALAEIDAVVAKDPNRARAFRARGEILRQTGKIEAAFEALNQAIRLEPDNANGYANRGNAFNNAQKYDRAIEDYNEALRLKPDLAQVFSDRGAAWYFKGEYQKAIADYDEALRLEPHRARTYSNRSAAYRKLGRSERAIEDVSAAIRIDPTQPEFFDNRGLDLAGNGDYARAIADYDEAIKIRPEAKFLTNRGDAYQALKDYDRAIADYDAALKLDPKFQRAWNNRGAAWVKKGDRGRALQDYAEAVRLNPSDSTAAANHKDVAQEIERLGSLTSQKNLPSFNCATAKRQVEKAICADPGLAQLDRNINDVFLRVIASAESDSHRAALALTRQQRAFIEKRNASFGKRGYDLRQAMEDRLEKLNTIARQ
;
A
#
# COMPACT_ATOMS: atom_id res chain seq x y z
N MET A 1 5.25 -8.14 -3.85
CA MET A 1 4.15 -7.17 -4.03
C MET A 1 2.82 -7.86 -3.72
N ARG A 2 2.34 -7.76 -2.50
CA ARG A 2 0.99 -8.22 -2.14
C ARG A 2 0.08 -7.00 -2.31
N ALA A 3 -0.67 -6.93 -3.40
CA ALA A 3 -1.81 -6.04 -3.48
C ALA A 3 -2.78 -6.47 -2.39
N LEU A 4 -2.97 -5.64 -1.38
CA LEU A 4 -3.92 -5.85 -0.32
C LEU A 4 -5.32 -5.71 -0.92
N ILE A 5 -5.91 -6.83 -1.32
CA ILE A 5 -7.35 -6.93 -1.31
C ILE A 5 -7.71 -6.85 0.18
N SER A 6 -8.20 -5.69 0.60
CA SER A 6 -8.61 -5.47 1.99
C SER A 6 -9.71 -6.47 2.33
N PRO A 7 -9.55 -7.34 3.33
CA PRO A 7 -10.61 -8.25 3.76
C PRO A 7 -11.70 -7.55 4.59
N PHE A 8 -11.61 -6.24 4.80
CA PHE A 8 -12.50 -5.51 5.70
C PHE A 8 -13.48 -4.64 4.91
N ALA A 9 -14.61 -5.16 4.65
CA ALA A 9 -15.97 -4.63 4.57
C ALA A 9 -16.83 -5.56 3.69
N VAL A 10 -17.17 -6.73 4.22
CA VAL A 10 -18.27 -7.52 3.68
C VAL A 10 -19.52 -6.98 4.32
N SER A 11 -20.22 -6.09 3.63
CA SER A 11 -21.58 -5.71 3.97
C SER A 11 -22.50 -6.85 3.52
N ALA A 12 -22.99 -7.63 4.46
CA ALA A 12 -23.98 -8.66 4.17
C ALA A 12 -25.33 -8.01 3.89
N ALA A 13 -25.66 -7.86 2.62
CA ALA A 13 -27.01 -7.55 2.20
C ALA A 13 -27.72 -8.84 1.80
N VAL A 14 -28.50 -9.42 2.69
CA VAL A 14 -29.47 -10.46 2.34
C VAL A 14 -30.81 -9.76 2.16
N ALA A 15 -31.19 -9.52 0.92
CA ALA A 15 -32.53 -9.05 0.55
C ALA A 15 -33.45 -10.25 0.37
N LEU A 16 -34.50 -10.33 1.16
CA LEU A 16 -35.63 -11.23 0.93
C LEU A 16 -36.76 -10.38 0.38
N ALA A 17 -36.99 -10.46 -0.95
CA ALA A 17 -38.12 -9.83 -1.60
C ALA A 17 -39.38 -10.69 -1.41
N ILE A 18 -40.41 -10.12 -0.84
CA ILE A 18 -41.81 -10.64 -0.97
C ILE A 18 -42.59 -9.50 -1.67
N LEU A 19 -42.99 -9.78 -2.90
CA LEU A 19 -43.94 -8.97 -3.67
C LEU A 19 -45.37 -9.21 -3.17
N THR A 20 -46.06 -8.15 -2.81
CA THR A 20 -47.50 -8.07 -3.01
C THR A 20 -47.90 -6.72 -3.56
N SER A 21 -48.58 -6.75 -4.70
CA SER A 21 -49.12 -5.62 -5.43
C SER A 21 -50.38 -5.07 -4.73
N THR A 22 -50.58 -3.75 -4.72
CA THR A 22 -51.74 -3.05 -5.30
C THR A 22 -51.74 -1.55 -4.96
N GLY A 23 -52.04 -0.71 -5.97
CA GLY A 23 -52.86 0.49 -5.81
C GLY A 23 -52.17 1.85 -5.73
N ALA A 24 -52.39 2.65 -6.76
CA ALA A 24 -51.96 4.01 -7.00
C ALA A 24 -52.44 5.07 -6.00
N GLY A 25 -51.64 6.10 -5.77
CA GLY A 25 -52.04 7.36 -5.13
C GLY A 25 -50.83 8.14 -4.60
N ALA A 26 -50.60 9.32 -5.21
CA ALA A 26 -49.47 10.19 -4.94
C ALA A 26 -49.38 10.71 -3.50
N GLU A 27 -48.20 10.69 -3.00
CA GLU A 27 -47.50 11.66 -2.14
C GLU A 27 -46.23 10.94 -1.65
N THR A 28 -45.10 11.62 -1.75
CA THR A 28 -43.81 11.06 -1.32
C THR A 28 -43.76 11.00 0.22
N ALA A 29 -44.57 10.15 0.83
CA ALA A 29 -44.41 9.72 2.20
C ALA A 29 -43.24 8.72 2.19
N GLU A 30 -42.13 9.03 2.90
CA GLU A 30 -41.09 8.06 3.20
C GLU A 30 -41.78 6.77 3.69
N GLN A 31 -41.59 5.67 2.96
CA GLN A 31 -42.15 4.39 3.39
C GLN A 31 -41.60 4.09 4.79
N PRO A 32 -42.44 3.65 5.74
CA PRO A 32 -41.97 3.34 7.08
C PRO A 32 -40.86 2.30 7.00
N VAL A 33 -39.72 2.60 7.61
CA VAL A 33 -38.59 1.68 7.69
C VAL A 33 -39.05 0.43 8.41
N VAL A 34 -39.12 -0.68 7.67
CA VAL A 34 -39.51 -1.97 8.25
C VAL A 34 -38.25 -2.60 8.83
N CYS A 35 -38.30 -3.13 10.07
CA CYS A 35 -37.20 -3.79 10.77
C CYS A 35 -36.62 -5.05 10.05
N THR A 36 -36.89 -5.23 8.78
CA THR A 36 -36.43 -6.39 7.98
C THR A 36 -35.48 -6.01 6.84
N ALA A 37 -35.27 -4.72 6.51
CA ALA A 37 -34.47 -4.27 5.38
C ALA A 37 -33.10 -3.80 5.82
N LEU A 38 -32.10 -4.67 5.73
CA LEU A 38 -30.71 -4.43 6.20
C LEU A 38 -29.84 -3.61 5.23
N SER A 39 -30.24 -3.37 3.99
CA SER A 39 -29.26 -2.99 2.96
C SER A 39 -29.31 -1.55 2.45
N ALA A 40 -30.31 -0.75 2.80
CA ALA A 40 -30.44 0.61 2.26
C ALA A 40 -30.80 1.67 3.30
N VAL A 41 -30.90 1.31 4.57
CA VAL A 41 -31.38 2.20 5.64
C VAL A 41 -30.21 2.60 6.55
N GLU A 42 -30.17 3.88 6.92
CA GLU A 42 -29.24 4.37 7.92
C GLU A 42 -29.35 3.55 9.21
N PRO A 43 -28.25 3.09 9.83
CA PRO A 43 -28.29 2.24 11.00
C PRO A 43 -29.17 2.78 12.13
N VAL A 44 -29.21 4.09 12.31
CA VAL A 44 -30.03 4.76 13.35
C VAL A 44 -31.53 4.53 13.10
N LYS A 45 -32.00 4.75 11.87
CA LYS A 45 -33.42 4.55 11.52
C LYS A 45 -33.83 3.07 11.68
N LEU A 46 -32.91 2.15 11.33
CA LEU A 46 -33.17 0.72 11.51
C LEU A 46 -33.22 0.32 12.99
N ILE A 47 -32.35 0.88 13.84
CA ILE A 47 -32.39 0.67 15.30
C ILE A 47 -33.72 1.15 15.86
N GLU A 48 -34.19 2.34 15.47
CA GLU A 48 -35.46 2.91 15.92
C GLU A 48 -36.66 2.03 15.49
N ALA A 49 -36.73 1.61 14.22
CA ALA A 49 -37.78 0.78 13.69
C ALA A 49 -37.82 -0.58 14.40
N CYS A 50 -36.67 -1.21 14.63
CA CYS A 50 -36.63 -2.50 15.36
C CYS A 50 -36.99 -2.31 16.85
N THR A 51 -36.60 -1.21 17.47
CA THR A 51 -36.96 -0.91 18.86
C THR A 51 -38.47 -0.77 19.00
N ALA A 52 -39.14 -0.08 18.07
CA ALA A 52 -40.60 0.04 18.10
C ALA A 52 -41.32 -1.34 18.03
N LEU A 53 -40.78 -2.29 17.24
CA LEU A 53 -41.31 -3.65 17.19
C LEU A 53 -41.08 -4.45 18.49
N ILE A 54 -39.90 -4.30 19.06
CA ILE A 54 -39.48 -5.00 20.28
C ILE A 54 -40.33 -4.53 21.47
N ASP A 55 -40.58 -3.23 21.58
CA ASP A 55 -41.30 -2.60 22.67
C ASP A 55 -42.82 -2.72 22.53
N ASN A 56 -43.35 -3.09 21.36
CA ASN A 56 -44.75 -3.28 21.14
C ASN A 56 -45.24 -4.61 21.74
N PRO A 57 -46.09 -4.59 22.78
CA PRO A 57 -46.59 -5.82 23.43
C PRO A 57 -47.42 -6.71 22.51
N ALA A 58 -47.99 -6.15 21.42
CA ALA A 58 -48.75 -6.93 20.46
C ALA A 58 -47.86 -7.71 19.47
N THR A 59 -46.56 -7.41 19.40
CA THR A 59 -45.64 -8.14 18.52
C THR A 59 -45.40 -9.54 19.05
N PRO A 60 -45.56 -10.59 18.22
CA PRO A 60 -45.28 -11.97 18.64
C PRO A 60 -43.83 -12.11 19.14
N GLU A 61 -43.63 -13.02 20.09
CA GLU A 61 -42.29 -13.20 20.70
C GLU A 61 -41.22 -13.57 19.70
N GLY A 62 -41.54 -14.45 18.74
CA GLY A 62 -40.62 -14.82 17.66
C GLY A 62 -40.15 -13.61 16.83
N ASP A 63 -41.08 -12.71 16.49
CA ASP A 63 -40.81 -11.50 15.70
C ASP A 63 -40.00 -10.49 16.53
N ARG A 64 -40.24 -10.37 17.85
CA ARG A 64 -39.42 -9.55 18.75
C ARG A 64 -37.99 -10.04 18.82
N LEU A 65 -37.77 -11.37 18.88
CA LEU A 65 -36.41 -11.94 18.86
C LEU A 65 -35.72 -11.67 17.52
N ASP A 66 -36.43 -11.79 16.38
CA ASP A 66 -35.86 -11.50 15.08
C ASP A 66 -35.58 -10.01 14.89
N ALA A 67 -36.43 -9.12 15.41
CA ALA A 67 -36.17 -7.69 15.45
C ALA A 67 -34.94 -7.35 16.30
N THR A 68 -34.77 -8.05 17.45
CA THR A 68 -33.56 -7.89 18.30
C THR A 68 -32.30 -8.30 17.56
N ILE A 69 -32.31 -9.42 16.82
CA ILE A 69 -31.15 -9.84 16.01
C ILE A 69 -30.85 -8.80 14.94
N THR A 70 -31.87 -8.25 14.26
CA THR A 70 -31.70 -7.21 13.25
C THR A 70 -31.15 -5.91 13.85
N ARG A 71 -31.69 -5.50 15.03
CA ARG A 71 -31.19 -4.34 15.77
C ARG A 71 -29.73 -4.52 16.18
N ALA A 72 -29.37 -5.71 16.67
CA ALA A 72 -27.97 -6.01 17.01
C ALA A 72 -27.03 -5.86 15.84
N ALA A 73 -27.40 -6.31 14.64
CA ALA A 73 -26.59 -6.08 13.44
C ALA A 73 -26.44 -4.57 13.11
N ALA A 74 -27.51 -3.79 13.26
CA ALA A 74 -27.47 -2.33 13.07
C ALA A 74 -26.63 -1.62 14.14
N LEU A 75 -26.70 -2.04 15.39
CA LEU A 75 -25.85 -1.56 16.50
C LEU A 75 -24.37 -1.82 16.20
N HIS A 76 -24.01 -3.01 15.73
CA HIS A 76 -22.65 -3.33 15.34
C HIS A 76 -22.16 -2.41 14.21
N ASN A 77 -22.97 -2.22 13.17
CA ASN A 77 -22.64 -1.33 12.05
C ASN A 77 -22.51 0.14 12.47
N SER A 78 -23.13 0.56 13.57
CA SER A 78 -22.96 1.88 14.18
C SER A 78 -21.80 1.97 15.18
N GLY A 79 -20.96 0.92 15.29
CA GLY A 79 -19.82 0.86 16.20
C GLY A 79 -20.15 0.40 17.64
N GLN A 80 -21.41 0.05 17.94
CA GLN A 80 -21.86 -0.38 19.27
C GLN A 80 -21.80 -1.91 19.42
N THR A 81 -20.64 -2.49 19.14
CA THR A 81 -20.45 -3.95 19.05
C THR A 81 -20.76 -4.70 20.33
N ASP A 82 -20.37 -4.16 21.50
CA ASP A 82 -20.60 -4.85 22.77
C ASP A 82 -22.10 -4.94 23.10
N LYS A 83 -22.87 -3.89 22.79
CA LYS A 83 -24.32 -3.93 22.91
C LYS A 83 -24.94 -4.92 21.94
N ALA A 84 -24.46 -4.97 20.71
CA ALA A 84 -24.93 -5.91 19.70
C ALA A 84 -24.74 -7.36 20.16
N LEU A 85 -23.57 -7.71 20.69
CA LEU A 85 -23.30 -9.04 21.21
C LEU A 85 -24.17 -9.37 22.44
N ALA A 86 -24.35 -8.42 23.36
CA ALA A 86 -25.21 -8.61 24.53
C ALA A 86 -26.67 -8.88 24.14
N GLU A 87 -27.20 -8.17 23.13
CA GLU A 87 -28.56 -8.45 22.61
C GLU A 87 -28.65 -9.83 21.97
N ILE A 88 -27.66 -10.23 21.17
CA ILE A 88 -27.64 -11.59 20.58
C ILE A 88 -27.55 -12.67 21.69
N ASP A 89 -26.69 -12.47 22.69
CA ASP A 89 -26.55 -13.43 23.80
C ASP A 89 -27.86 -13.56 24.61
N ALA A 90 -28.61 -12.46 24.80
CA ALA A 90 -29.93 -12.49 25.40
C ALA A 90 -30.97 -13.27 24.54
N VAL A 91 -30.89 -13.10 23.20
CA VAL A 91 -31.75 -13.92 22.30
C VAL A 91 -31.37 -15.39 22.38
N VAL A 92 -30.09 -15.75 22.37
CA VAL A 92 -29.64 -17.15 22.50
C VAL A 92 -30.01 -17.76 23.83
N ALA A 93 -29.95 -17.00 24.93
CA ALA A 93 -30.38 -17.48 26.25
C ALA A 93 -31.87 -17.75 26.29
N LYS A 94 -32.68 -16.97 25.56
CA LYS A 94 -34.15 -17.12 25.54
C LYS A 94 -34.62 -18.19 24.56
N ASP A 95 -33.97 -18.32 23.41
CA ASP A 95 -34.23 -19.31 22.37
C ASP A 95 -32.89 -19.92 21.88
N PRO A 96 -32.41 -20.99 22.54
CA PRO A 96 -31.16 -21.67 22.19
C PRO A 96 -31.19 -22.39 20.82
N ASN A 97 -32.37 -22.53 20.20
CA ASN A 97 -32.55 -23.19 18.92
C ASN A 97 -32.64 -22.18 17.75
N ARG A 98 -32.48 -20.89 18.00
CA ARG A 98 -32.59 -19.87 16.97
C ARG A 98 -31.27 -19.72 16.17
N ALA A 99 -31.12 -20.52 15.13
CA ALA A 99 -29.92 -20.54 14.27
C ALA A 99 -29.57 -19.17 13.73
N ARG A 100 -30.56 -18.30 13.44
CA ARG A 100 -30.33 -16.92 12.98
C ARG A 100 -29.50 -16.08 13.97
N ALA A 101 -29.72 -16.26 15.28
CA ALA A 101 -28.94 -15.57 16.32
C ALA A 101 -27.48 -16.01 16.30
N PHE A 102 -27.22 -17.30 16.17
CA PHE A 102 -25.85 -17.83 16.06
C PHE A 102 -25.16 -17.37 14.77
N ARG A 103 -25.86 -17.29 13.64
CA ARG A 103 -25.29 -16.71 12.41
C ARG A 103 -24.90 -15.25 12.60
N ALA A 104 -25.79 -14.44 13.19
CA ALA A 104 -25.51 -13.03 13.47
C ALA A 104 -24.34 -12.86 14.45
N ARG A 105 -24.33 -13.67 15.52
CA ARG A 105 -23.21 -13.71 16.49
C ARG A 105 -21.89 -14.02 15.80
N GLY A 106 -21.87 -15.07 14.99
CA GLY A 106 -20.69 -15.50 14.27
C GLY A 106 -20.17 -14.43 13.30
N GLU A 107 -21.07 -13.73 12.61
CA GLU A 107 -20.68 -12.64 11.68
C GLU A 107 -20.08 -11.45 12.42
N ILE A 108 -20.69 -11.00 13.52
CA ILE A 108 -20.17 -9.92 14.37
C ILE A 108 -18.78 -10.30 14.93
N LEU A 109 -18.63 -11.52 15.44
CA LEU A 109 -17.36 -12.02 15.98
C LEU A 109 -16.27 -12.10 14.88
N ARG A 110 -16.65 -12.56 13.68
CA ARG A 110 -15.75 -12.59 12.53
C ARG A 110 -15.25 -11.19 12.16
N GLN A 111 -16.14 -10.21 12.09
CA GLN A 111 -15.81 -8.82 11.76
C GLN A 111 -14.92 -8.15 12.81
N THR A 112 -15.03 -8.57 14.07
CA THR A 112 -14.19 -8.08 15.18
C THR A 112 -12.89 -8.88 15.37
N GLY A 113 -12.59 -9.83 14.47
CA GLY A 113 -11.38 -10.64 14.51
C GLY A 113 -11.37 -11.77 15.54
N LYS A 114 -12.49 -12.01 16.25
CA LYS A 114 -12.65 -13.11 17.22
C LYS A 114 -13.01 -14.41 16.48
N ILE A 115 -12.08 -14.89 15.65
CA ILE A 115 -12.36 -15.93 14.63
C ILE A 115 -12.75 -17.28 15.25
N GLU A 116 -12.11 -17.70 16.34
CA GLU A 116 -12.42 -18.97 17.01
C GLU A 116 -13.85 -18.95 17.56
N ALA A 117 -14.25 -17.90 18.24
CA ALA A 117 -15.60 -17.73 18.75
C ALA A 117 -16.64 -17.62 17.61
N ALA A 118 -16.24 -17.03 16.47
CA ALA A 118 -17.08 -17.02 15.27
C ALA A 118 -17.33 -18.45 14.75
N PHE A 119 -16.30 -19.31 14.70
CA PHE A 119 -16.46 -20.72 14.33
C PHE A 119 -17.41 -21.47 15.24
N GLU A 120 -17.31 -21.29 16.57
CA GLU A 120 -18.23 -21.93 17.54
C GLU A 120 -19.68 -21.54 17.24
N ALA A 121 -19.96 -20.25 17.08
CA ALA A 121 -21.30 -19.76 16.78
C ALA A 121 -21.81 -20.29 15.42
N LEU A 122 -20.99 -20.22 14.36
CA LEU A 122 -21.40 -20.66 13.03
C LEU A 122 -21.59 -22.19 12.95
N ASN A 123 -20.76 -22.97 13.64
CA ASN A 123 -20.97 -24.41 13.76
C ASN A 123 -22.29 -24.73 14.45
N GLN A 124 -22.68 -23.97 15.49
CA GLN A 124 -23.98 -24.16 16.15
C GLN A 124 -25.13 -23.79 15.19
N ALA A 125 -24.99 -22.70 14.42
CA ALA A 125 -26.00 -22.31 13.44
C ALA A 125 -26.23 -23.42 12.40
N ILE A 126 -25.15 -24.04 11.87
CA ILE A 126 -25.21 -25.13 10.89
C ILE A 126 -25.80 -26.40 11.52
N ARG A 127 -25.48 -26.70 12.78
CA ARG A 127 -26.14 -27.85 13.48
C ARG A 127 -27.65 -27.69 13.60
N LEU A 128 -28.09 -26.45 13.85
CA LEU A 128 -29.53 -26.15 14.01
C LEU A 128 -30.26 -26.09 12.65
N GLU A 129 -29.62 -25.59 11.62
CA GLU A 129 -30.17 -25.46 10.26
C GLU A 129 -29.17 -25.97 9.22
N PRO A 130 -29.00 -27.31 9.05
CA PRO A 130 -28.01 -27.87 8.13
C PRO A 130 -28.30 -27.60 6.64
N ASP A 131 -29.53 -27.26 6.30
CA ASP A 131 -29.95 -26.95 4.94
C ASP A 131 -29.93 -25.43 4.64
N ASN A 132 -29.39 -24.62 5.54
CA ASN A 132 -29.34 -23.17 5.35
C ASN A 132 -28.01 -22.76 4.75
N ALA A 133 -28.01 -22.36 3.46
CA ALA A 133 -26.85 -21.93 2.72
C ALA A 133 -26.04 -20.80 3.40
N ASN A 134 -26.74 -19.87 4.10
CA ASN A 134 -26.08 -18.74 4.76
C ASN A 134 -25.20 -19.17 5.94
N GLY A 135 -25.50 -20.29 6.60
CA GLY A 135 -24.65 -20.85 7.66
C GLY A 135 -23.25 -21.20 7.14
N TYR A 136 -23.22 -21.93 6.03
CA TYR A 136 -21.98 -22.33 5.35
C TYR A 136 -21.28 -21.11 4.74
N ALA A 137 -22.00 -20.21 4.08
CA ALA A 137 -21.41 -19.00 3.51
C ALA A 137 -20.68 -18.16 4.58
N ASN A 138 -21.31 -17.94 5.74
CA ASN A 138 -20.71 -17.18 6.84
C ASN A 138 -19.50 -17.91 7.44
N ARG A 139 -19.55 -19.25 7.56
CA ARG A 139 -18.40 -20.02 8.05
C ARG A 139 -17.26 -20.04 7.00
N GLY A 140 -17.59 -20.12 5.72
CA GLY A 140 -16.63 -19.92 4.63
C GLY A 140 -15.93 -18.58 4.71
N ASN A 141 -16.67 -17.49 4.99
CA ASN A 141 -16.10 -16.17 5.22
C ASN A 141 -15.16 -16.15 6.43
N ALA A 142 -15.48 -16.83 7.51
CA ALA A 142 -14.59 -16.96 8.67
C ALA A 142 -13.32 -17.75 8.34
N PHE A 143 -13.43 -18.85 7.57
CA PHE A 143 -12.27 -19.59 7.07
C PHE A 143 -11.40 -18.75 6.13
N ASN A 144 -12.03 -17.96 5.26
CA ASN A 144 -11.29 -17.04 4.37
C ASN A 144 -10.49 -16.00 5.17
N ASN A 145 -11.08 -15.40 6.19
CA ASN A 145 -10.39 -14.47 7.10
C ASN A 145 -9.24 -15.14 7.86
N ALA A 146 -9.41 -16.42 8.23
CA ALA A 146 -8.35 -17.24 8.83
C ALA A 146 -7.31 -17.76 7.83
N GLN A 147 -7.39 -17.34 6.54
CA GLN A 147 -6.55 -17.81 5.43
C GLN A 147 -6.61 -19.33 5.19
N LYS A 148 -7.67 -19.99 5.67
CA LYS A 148 -7.95 -21.41 5.45
C LYS A 148 -8.79 -21.59 4.19
N TYR A 149 -8.21 -21.20 3.04
CA TYR A 149 -8.94 -21.06 1.77
C TYR A 149 -9.59 -22.37 1.29
N ASP A 150 -8.97 -23.53 1.51
CA ASP A 150 -9.54 -24.81 1.10
C ASP A 150 -10.87 -25.06 1.84
N ARG A 151 -10.89 -24.86 3.16
CA ARG A 151 -12.12 -25.02 3.96
C ARG A 151 -13.16 -23.96 3.61
N ALA A 152 -12.73 -22.73 3.30
CA ALA A 152 -13.65 -21.71 2.83
C ALA A 152 -14.35 -22.15 1.53
N ILE A 153 -13.60 -22.71 0.58
CA ILE A 153 -14.12 -23.21 -0.70
C ILE A 153 -15.08 -24.39 -0.48
N GLU A 154 -14.77 -25.32 0.42
CA GLU A 154 -15.67 -26.41 0.78
C GLU A 154 -17.02 -25.88 1.29
N ASP A 155 -17.00 -24.92 2.20
CA ASP A 155 -18.22 -24.32 2.74
C ASP A 155 -18.98 -23.52 1.67
N TYR A 156 -18.30 -22.75 0.82
CA TYR A 156 -18.96 -22.07 -0.28
C TYR A 156 -19.57 -23.04 -1.31
N ASN A 157 -18.93 -24.17 -1.57
CA ASN A 157 -19.48 -25.21 -2.42
C ASN A 157 -20.78 -25.74 -1.86
N GLU A 158 -20.84 -26.00 -0.55
CA GLU A 158 -22.05 -26.46 0.11
C GLU A 158 -23.14 -25.39 0.11
N ALA A 159 -22.78 -24.12 0.35
CA ALA A 159 -23.72 -23.02 0.26
C ALA A 159 -24.35 -22.91 -1.13
N LEU A 160 -23.53 -23.02 -2.19
CA LEU A 160 -23.97 -22.96 -3.59
C LEU A 160 -24.71 -24.24 -4.04
N ARG A 161 -24.44 -25.39 -3.45
CA ARG A 161 -25.23 -26.61 -3.65
C ARG A 161 -26.63 -26.44 -3.09
N LEU A 162 -26.76 -25.85 -1.91
CA LEU A 162 -28.05 -25.57 -1.27
C LEU A 162 -28.82 -24.46 -1.96
N LYS A 163 -28.13 -23.41 -2.38
CA LYS A 163 -28.71 -22.25 -3.06
C LYS A 163 -27.80 -21.75 -4.19
N PRO A 164 -28.05 -22.16 -5.46
CA PRO A 164 -27.17 -21.88 -6.61
C PRO A 164 -27.16 -20.45 -7.14
N ASP A 165 -28.03 -19.60 -6.64
CA ASP A 165 -28.20 -18.21 -7.11
C ASP A 165 -27.59 -17.15 -6.18
N LEU A 166 -26.66 -17.54 -5.33
CA LEU A 166 -26.01 -16.64 -4.38
C LEU A 166 -24.79 -15.94 -5.03
N ALA A 167 -25.02 -14.81 -5.72
CA ALA A 167 -23.98 -14.03 -6.38
C ALA A 167 -22.83 -13.63 -5.42
N GLN A 168 -23.16 -13.30 -4.16
CA GLN A 168 -22.15 -12.98 -3.15
C GLN A 168 -21.22 -14.17 -2.88
N VAL A 169 -21.77 -15.38 -2.76
CA VAL A 169 -21.00 -16.58 -2.43
C VAL A 169 -20.05 -16.97 -3.58
N PHE A 170 -20.48 -16.80 -4.85
CA PHE A 170 -19.58 -16.93 -6.00
C PHE A 170 -18.44 -15.91 -5.89
N SER A 171 -18.72 -14.63 -5.60
CA SER A 171 -17.69 -13.61 -5.45
C SER A 171 -16.71 -13.94 -4.31
N ASP A 172 -17.20 -14.44 -3.18
CA ASP A 172 -16.40 -14.81 -2.01
C ASP A 172 -15.54 -16.06 -2.29
N ARG A 173 -16.09 -17.06 -3.00
CA ARG A 173 -15.34 -18.24 -3.44
C ARG A 173 -14.27 -17.86 -4.48
N GLY A 174 -14.59 -16.96 -5.39
CA GLY A 174 -13.65 -16.36 -6.32
C GLY A 174 -12.49 -15.69 -5.61
N ALA A 175 -12.75 -14.96 -4.53
CA ALA A 175 -11.70 -14.36 -3.70
C ALA A 175 -10.82 -15.43 -3.02
N ALA A 176 -11.40 -16.52 -2.51
CA ALA A 176 -10.64 -17.62 -1.94
C ALA A 176 -9.74 -18.29 -3.00
N TRP A 177 -10.26 -18.54 -4.22
CA TRP A 177 -9.45 -19.04 -5.34
C TRP A 177 -8.32 -18.07 -5.72
N TYR A 178 -8.59 -16.76 -5.72
CA TYR A 178 -7.57 -15.75 -6.00
C TYR A 178 -6.41 -15.84 -5.00
N PHE A 179 -6.70 -15.93 -3.70
CA PHE A 179 -5.67 -16.04 -2.67
C PHE A 179 -4.90 -17.36 -2.71
N LYS A 180 -5.51 -18.42 -3.24
CA LYS A 180 -4.80 -19.67 -3.55
C LYS A 180 -3.92 -19.59 -4.80
N GLY A 181 -4.01 -18.53 -5.60
CA GLY A 181 -3.31 -18.39 -6.87
C GLY A 181 -4.01 -19.04 -8.06
N GLU A 182 -5.23 -19.56 -7.88
CA GLU A 182 -6.05 -20.21 -8.90
C GLU A 182 -6.88 -19.16 -9.66
N TYR A 183 -6.19 -18.25 -10.35
CA TYR A 183 -6.80 -17.04 -10.91
C TYR A 183 -7.88 -17.32 -11.97
N GLN A 184 -7.74 -18.41 -12.76
CA GLN A 184 -8.77 -18.79 -13.75
C GLN A 184 -10.07 -19.24 -13.07
N LYS A 185 -9.97 -19.98 -11.95
CA LYS A 185 -11.14 -20.37 -11.16
C LYS A 185 -11.79 -19.17 -10.50
N ALA A 186 -10.96 -18.24 -10.01
CA ALA A 186 -11.46 -16.98 -9.46
C ALA A 186 -12.26 -16.19 -10.50
N ILE A 187 -11.76 -16.07 -11.74
CA ILE A 187 -12.45 -15.37 -12.83
C ILE A 187 -13.78 -16.06 -13.14
N ALA A 188 -13.81 -17.40 -13.25
CA ALA A 188 -15.05 -18.12 -13.54
C ALA A 188 -16.13 -17.88 -12.47
N ASP A 189 -15.75 -17.83 -11.19
CA ASP A 189 -16.66 -17.52 -10.10
C ASP A 189 -17.14 -16.06 -10.14
N TYR A 190 -16.25 -15.12 -10.44
CA TYR A 190 -16.64 -13.71 -10.61
C TYR A 190 -17.55 -13.52 -11.83
N ASP A 191 -17.32 -14.24 -12.93
CA ASP A 191 -18.18 -14.23 -14.10
C ASP A 191 -19.60 -14.66 -13.72
N GLU A 192 -19.75 -15.72 -12.94
CA GLU A 192 -21.04 -16.20 -12.50
C GLU A 192 -21.72 -15.22 -11.51
N ALA A 193 -20.93 -14.65 -10.58
CA ALA A 193 -21.44 -13.59 -9.70
C ALA A 193 -21.98 -12.38 -10.47
N LEU A 194 -21.26 -11.95 -11.52
CA LEU A 194 -21.66 -10.81 -12.35
C LEU A 194 -22.78 -11.15 -13.34
N ARG A 195 -22.91 -12.42 -13.75
CA ARG A 195 -24.07 -12.89 -14.52
C ARG A 195 -25.36 -12.80 -13.68
N LEU A 196 -25.27 -13.17 -12.40
CA LEU A 196 -26.41 -13.10 -11.47
C LEU A 196 -26.73 -11.66 -11.05
N GLU A 197 -25.71 -10.87 -10.74
CA GLU A 197 -25.85 -9.48 -10.29
C GLU A 197 -24.85 -8.57 -11.02
N PRO A 198 -25.23 -7.97 -12.18
CA PRO A 198 -24.35 -7.19 -13.04
C PRO A 198 -23.84 -5.86 -12.44
N HIS A 199 -24.45 -5.39 -11.35
CA HIS A 199 -24.10 -4.09 -10.76
C HIS A 199 -23.20 -4.23 -9.50
N ARG A 200 -22.41 -5.29 -9.40
CA ARG A 200 -21.51 -5.53 -8.27
C ARG A 200 -20.12 -4.93 -8.52
N ALA A 201 -19.96 -3.63 -8.24
CA ALA A 201 -18.70 -2.92 -8.48
C ALA A 201 -17.48 -3.63 -7.91
N ARG A 202 -17.57 -4.14 -6.68
CA ARG A 202 -16.48 -4.85 -6.00
C ARG A 202 -16.08 -6.14 -6.72
N THR A 203 -17.04 -6.89 -7.28
CA THR A 203 -16.75 -8.12 -8.03
C THR A 203 -15.97 -7.81 -9.30
N TYR A 204 -16.31 -6.73 -10.03
CA TYR A 204 -15.50 -6.25 -11.15
C TYR A 204 -14.06 -5.92 -10.70
N SER A 205 -13.90 -5.17 -9.62
CA SER A 205 -12.56 -4.83 -9.11
C SER A 205 -11.77 -6.08 -8.68
N ASN A 206 -12.41 -7.07 -8.10
CA ASN A 206 -11.77 -8.34 -7.74
C ASN A 206 -11.37 -9.15 -8.98
N ARG A 207 -12.24 -9.18 -10.01
CA ARG A 207 -11.94 -9.86 -11.28
C ARG A 207 -10.79 -9.17 -12.03
N SER A 208 -10.72 -7.83 -12.00
CA SER A 208 -9.58 -7.09 -12.56
C SER A 208 -8.26 -7.49 -11.91
N ALA A 209 -8.24 -7.67 -10.59
CA ALA A 209 -7.06 -8.14 -9.88
C ALA A 209 -6.60 -9.53 -10.34
N ALA A 210 -7.55 -10.44 -10.63
CA ALA A 210 -7.24 -11.75 -11.18
C ALA A 210 -6.72 -11.67 -12.63
N TYR A 211 -7.32 -10.83 -13.47
CA TYR A 211 -6.81 -10.57 -14.83
C TYR A 211 -5.39 -9.98 -14.80
N ARG A 212 -5.10 -9.03 -13.92
CA ARG A 212 -3.75 -8.46 -13.73
C ARG A 212 -2.73 -9.55 -13.38
N LYS A 213 -3.10 -10.48 -12.49
CA LYS A 213 -2.22 -11.62 -12.12
C LYS A 213 -1.92 -12.55 -13.31
N LEU A 214 -2.81 -12.62 -14.27
CA LEU A 214 -2.63 -13.37 -15.52
C LEU A 214 -1.98 -12.56 -16.66
N GLY A 215 -1.57 -11.31 -16.41
CA GLY A 215 -1.01 -10.42 -17.43
C GLY A 215 -2.02 -9.91 -18.45
N ARG A 216 -3.34 -10.02 -18.16
CA ARG A 216 -4.41 -9.58 -19.05
C ARG A 216 -4.82 -8.14 -18.71
N SER A 217 -3.90 -7.21 -18.85
CA SER A 217 -4.02 -5.84 -18.35
C SER A 217 -5.19 -5.07 -18.97
N GLU A 218 -5.48 -5.25 -20.26
CA GLU A 218 -6.62 -4.59 -20.92
C GLU A 218 -7.94 -4.96 -20.25
N ARG A 219 -8.16 -6.27 -20.01
CA ARG A 219 -9.35 -6.74 -19.31
C ARG A 219 -9.44 -6.26 -17.87
N ALA A 220 -8.29 -6.15 -17.19
CA ALA A 220 -8.25 -5.59 -15.86
C ALA A 220 -8.71 -4.11 -15.85
N ILE A 221 -8.23 -3.30 -16.79
CA ILE A 221 -8.63 -1.89 -16.95
C ILE A 221 -10.12 -1.76 -17.32
N GLU A 222 -10.65 -2.61 -18.18
CA GLU A 222 -12.08 -2.64 -18.53
C GLU A 222 -12.95 -2.90 -17.30
N ASP A 223 -12.61 -3.94 -16.54
CA ASP A 223 -13.35 -4.33 -15.34
C ASP A 223 -13.33 -3.26 -14.26
N VAL A 224 -12.16 -2.74 -13.93
CA VAL A 224 -12.09 -1.70 -12.89
C VAL A 224 -12.73 -0.39 -13.35
N SER A 225 -12.75 -0.11 -14.66
CA SER A 225 -13.50 1.03 -15.20
C SER A 225 -15.01 0.81 -15.09
N ALA A 226 -15.49 -0.44 -15.19
CA ALA A 226 -16.88 -0.78 -14.89
C ALA A 226 -17.19 -0.57 -13.40
N ALA A 227 -16.29 -0.99 -12.50
CA ALA A 227 -16.45 -0.75 -11.06
C ALA A 227 -16.59 0.74 -10.72
N ILE A 228 -15.74 1.61 -11.30
CA ILE A 228 -15.79 3.07 -11.12
C ILE A 228 -17.12 3.66 -11.63
N ARG A 229 -17.64 3.18 -12.78
CA ARG A 229 -18.93 3.67 -13.30
C ARG A 229 -20.11 3.31 -12.39
N ILE A 230 -20.03 2.16 -11.72
CA ILE A 230 -21.09 1.70 -10.78
C ILE A 230 -20.99 2.44 -9.45
N ASP A 231 -19.80 2.58 -8.90
CA ASP A 231 -19.56 3.27 -7.63
C ASP A 231 -18.26 4.12 -7.70
N PRO A 232 -18.37 5.41 -8.05
CA PRO A 232 -17.24 6.31 -8.14
C PRO A 232 -16.73 6.82 -6.79
N THR A 233 -17.33 6.41 -5.68
CA THR A 233 -16.98 6.91 -4.34
C THR A 233 -15.88 6.08 -3.67
N GLN A 234 -15.49 4.96 -4.27
CA GLN A 234 -14.49 4.04 -3.71
C GLN A 234 -13.08 4.36 -4.23
N PRO A 235 -12.18 4.89 -3.41
CA PRO A 235 -10.84 5.26 -3.85
C PRO A 235 -10.01 4.05 -4.30
N GLU A 236 -10.31 2.86 -3.78
CA GLU A 236 -9.64 1.62 -4.16
C GLU A 236 -9.81 1.25 -5.63
N PHE A 237 -10.93 1.66 -6.26
CA PHE A 237 -11.13 1.37 -7.68
C PHE A 237 -10.21 2.22 -8.55
N PHE A 238 -10.04 3.49 -8.21
CA PHE A 238 -9.08 4.36 -8.89
C PHE A 238 -7.64 3.89 -8.66
N ASP A 239 -7.28 3.53 -7.42
CA ASP A 239 -5.95 2.96 -7.12
C ASP A 239 -5.68 1.69 -7.93
N ASN A 240 -6.65 0.78 -8.02
CA ASN A 240 -6.53 -0.44 -8.80
C ASN A 240 -6.35 -0.17 -10.29
N ARG A 241 -7.11 0.80 -10.87
CA ARG A 241 -6.93 1.18 -12.28
C ARG A 241 -5.59 1.86 -12.51
N GLY A 242 -5.17 2.72 -11.60
CA GLY A 242 -3.85 3.33 -11.62
C GLY A 242 -2.73 2.29 -11.63
N LEU A 243 -2.84 1.23 -10.81
CA LEU A 243 -1.88 0.12 -10.80
C LEU A 243 -1.86 -0.64 -12.14
N ASP A 244 -3.03 -0.89 -12.74
CA ASP A 244 -3.13 -1.57 -14.04
C ASP A 244 -2.54 -0.69 -15.17
N LEU A 245 -2.82 0.61 -15.16
CA LEU A 245 -2.27 1.59 -16.11
C LEU A 245 -0.75 1.73 -15.95
N ALA A 246 -0.25 1.84 -14.72
CA ALA A 246 1.18 1.93 -14.44
C ALA A 246 1.91 0.64 -14.85
N GLY A 247 1.29 -0.52 -14.66
CA GLY A 247 1.81 -1.81 -15.14
C GLY A 247 1.95 -1.88 -16.66
N ASN A 248 1.11 -1.14 -17.39
CA ASN A 248 1.18 -0.98 -18.85
C ASN A 248 2.10 0.17 -19.31
N GLY A 249 2.75 0.89 -18.37
CA GLY A 249 3.61 2.03 -18.68
C GLY A 249 2.86 3.36 -18.89
N ASP A 250 1.54 3.39 -18.73
CA ASP A 250 0.74 4.62 -18.86
C ASP A 250 0.71 5.37 -17.52
N TYR A 251 1.85 5.90 -17.16
CA TYR A 251 2.02 6.61 -15.89
C TYR A 251 1.21 7.90 -15.81
N ALA A 252 0.94 8.55 -16.93
CA ALA A 252 0.16 9.79 -16.93
C ALA A 252 -1.29 9.56 -16.49
N ARG A 253 -1.97 8.54 -17.07
CA ARG A 253 -3.33 8.19 -16.64
C ARG A 253 -3.33 7.54 -15.25
N ALA A 254 -2.30 6.78 -14.88
CA ALA A 254 -2.16 6.23 -13.55
C ALA A 254 -2.09 7.34 -12.47
N ILE A 255 -1.32 8.40 -12.71
CA ILE A 255 -1.23 9.56 -11.81
C ILE A 255 -2.59 10.23 -11.65
N ALA A 256 -3.35 10.43 -12.73
CA ALA A 256 -4.68 11.01 -12.65
C ALA A 256 -5.66 10.15 -11.81
N ASP A 257 -5.56 8.83 -11.91
CA ASP A 257 -6.35 7.92 -11.07
C ASP A 257 -5.93 7.97 -9.59
N TYR A 258 -4.64 8.00 -9.31
CA TYR A 258 -4.17 8.18 -7.93
C TYR A 258 -4.57 9.53 -7.35
N ASP A 259 -4.61 10.60 -8.17
CA ASP A 259 -5.12 11.91 -7.75
C ASP A 259 -6.57 11.82 -7.30
N GLU A 260 -7.44 11.13 -8.04
CA GLU A 260 -8.84 10.93 -7.65
C GLU A 260 -8.94 10.05 -6.37
N ALA A 261 -8.15 8.99 -6.25
CA ALA A 261 -8.13 8.18 -5.04
C ALA A 261 -7.72 9.00 -3.80
N ILE A 262 -6.68 9.81 -3.91
CA ILE A 262 -6.18 10.69 -2.83
C ILE A 262 -7.21 11.77 -2.48
N LYS A 263 -7.89 12.35 -3.45
CA LYS A 263 -8.94 13.34 -3.26
C LYS A 263 -10.14 12.79 -2.50
N ILE A 264 -10.56 11.54 -2.79
CA ILE A 264 -11.66 10.88 -2.07
C ILE A 264 -11.23 10.56 -0.63
N ARG A 265 -10.08 9.95 -0.45
CA ARG A 265 -9.52 9.58 0.85
C ARG A 265 -7.98 9.53 0.80
N PRO A 266 -7.27 10.46 1.44
CA PRO A 266 -5.80 10.43 1.46
C PRO A 266 -5.30 9.27 2.32
N GLU A 267 -4.58 8.34 1.68
CA GLU A 267 -3.90 7.22 2.34
C GLU A 267 -2.45 7.10 1.88
N ALA A 268 -1.57 6.62 2.77
CA ALA A 268 -0.16 6.44 2.47
C ALA A 268 0.10 5.56 1.24
N LYS A 269 -0.76 4.55 1.01
CA LYS A 269 -0.64 3.64 -0.14
C LYS A 269 -0.86 4.36 -1.48
N PHE A 270 -1.86 5.26 -1.58
CA PHE A 270 -2.16 5.96 -2.82
C PHE A 270 -1.07 6.98 -3.18
N LEU A 271 -0.60 7.73 -2.17
CA LEU A 271 0.53 8.64 -2.31
C LEU A 271 1.80 7.88 -2.75
N THR A 272 2.07 6.73 -2.13
CA THR A 272 3.23 5.92 -2.51
C THR A 272 3.11 5.39 -3.94
N ASN A 273 1.92 4.95 -4.38
CA ASN A 273 1.69 4.49 -5.75
C ASN A 273 1.88 5.64 -6.76
N ARG A 274 1.42 6.86 -6.44
CA ARG A 274 1.65 8.05 -7.28
C ARG A 274 3.13 8.42 -7.31
N GLY A 275 3.81 8.38 -6.17
CA GLY A 275 5.26 8.57 -6.08
C GLY A 275 6.04 7.57 -6.93
N ASP A 276 5.63 6.30 -6.95
CA ASP A 276 6.23 5.27 -7.80
C ASP A 276 6.05 5.59 -9.30
N ALA A 277 4.88 6.11 -9.69
CA ALA A 277 4.63 6.55 -11.05
C ALA A 277 5.49 7.77 -11.44
N TYR A 278 5.64 8.77 -10.55
CA TYR A 278 6.58 9.87 -10.77
C TYR A 278 8.03 9.39 -10.87
N GLN A 279 8.43 8.45 -10.01
CA GLN A 279 9.77 7.87 -10.07
C GLN A 279 10.02 7.14 -11.39
N ALA A 280 9.03 6.41 -11.93
CA ALA A 280 9.13 5.77 -13.24
C ALA A 280 9.30 6.79 -14.37
N LEU A 281 8.67 7.97 -14.26
CA LEU A 281 8.88 9.12 -15.14
C LEU A 281 10.19 9.89 -14.86
N LYS A 282 11.01 9.42 -13.91
CA LYS A 282 12.25 10.06 -13.44
C LYS A 282 12.03 11.43 -12.77
N ASP A 283 10.83 11.74 -12.38
CA ASP A 283 10.51 12.94 -11.60
C ASP A 283 10.67 12.64 -10.10
N TYR A 284 11.92 12.58 -9.70
CA TYR A 284 12.29 12.20 -8.34
C TYR A 284 11.85 13.22 -7.30
N ASP A 285 11.69 14.49 -7.68
CA ASP A 285 11.25 15.54 -6.75
C ASP A 285 9.80 15.36 -6.35
N ARG A 286 8.89 15.14 -7.31
CA ARG A 286 7.49 14.84 -7.02
C ARG A 286 7.34 13.48 -6.33
N ALA A 287 8.13 12.48 -6.72
CA ALA A 287 8.14 11.18 -6.05
C ALA A 287 8.49 11.31 -4.56
N ILE A 288 9.56 12.03 -4.23
CA ILE A 288 9.98 12.25 -2.84
C ILE A 288 8.90 13.02 -2.05
N ALA A 289 8.29 14.05 -2.64
CA ALA A 289 7.22 14.80 -2.00
C ALA A 289 6.01 13.91 -1.66
N ASP A 290 5.66 12.99 -2.54
CA ASP A 290 4.58 12.02 -2.30
C ASP A 290 4.95 11.00 -1.21
N TYR A 291 6.18 10.49 -1.20
CA TYR A 291 6.64 9.61 -0.13
C TYR A 291 6.71 10.33 1.23
N ASP A 292 7.12 11.60 1.25
CA ASP A 292 7.10 12.44 2.44
C ASP A 292 5.67 12.60 2.97
N ALA A 293 4.71 12.86 2.10
CA ALA A 293 3.31 12.96 2.46
C ALA A 293 2.75 11.61 2.95
N ALA A 294 3.13 10.50 2.32
CA ALA A 294 2.75 9.16 2.75
C ALA A 294 3.28 8.84 4.16
N LEU A 295 4.55 9.16 4.43
CA LEU A 295 5.20 8.93 5.72
C LEU A 295 4.68 9.87 6.83
N LYS A 296 4.16 11.04 6.46
CA LYS A 296 3.46 11.92 7.39
C LYS A 296 2.10 11.34 7.83
N LEU A 297 1.40 10.64 6.92
CA LEU A 297 0.14 9.95 7.23
C LEU A 297 0.38 8.64 8.00
N ASP A 298 1.35 7.85 7.57
CA ASP A 298 1.73 6.60 8.22
C ASP A 298 3.26 6.46 8.31
N PRO A 299 3.87 6.87 9.44
CA PRO A 299 5.30 6.73 9.66
C PRO A 299 5.81 5.27 9.66
N LYS A 300 4.91 4.30 9.77
CA LYS A 300 5.25 2.86 9.74
C LYS A 300 5.11 2.24 8.35
N PHE A 301 4.74 3.00 7.35
CA PHE A 301 4.58 2.50 5.99
C PHE A 301 5.93 2.22 5.34
N GLN A 302 6.47 1.06 5.61
CA GLN A 302 7.83 0.60 5.25
C GLN A 302 8.17 0.81 3.76
N ARG A 303 7.19 0.57 2.86
CA ARG A 303 7.38 0.71 1.41
C ARG A 303 7.72 2.15 1.01
N ALA A 304 7.12 3.16 1.65
CA ALA A 304 7.42 4.55 1.36
C ALA A 304 8.85 4.93 1.76
N TRP A 305 9.34 4.44 2.90
CA TRP A 305 10.74 4.60 3.30
C TRP A 305 11.69 4.00 2.27
N ASN A 306 11.47 2.74 1.88
CA ASN A 306 12.32 2.08 0.89
C ASN A 306 12.32 2.81 -0.46
N ASN A 307 11.14 3.23 -0.95
CA ASN A 307 11.02 3.86 -2.27
C ASN A 307 11.56 5.31 -2.26
N ARG A 308 11.42 6.05 -1.13
CA ARG A 308 12.07 7.36 -0.98
C ARG A 308 13.58 7.22 -0.96
N GLY A 309 14.13 6.22 -0.27
CA GLY A 309 15.54 5.88 -0.31
C GLY A 309 16.04 5.63 -1.73
N ALA A 310 15.28 4.87 -2.54
CA ALA A 310 15.61 4.63 -3.94
C ALA A 310 15.60 5.93 -4.77
N ALA A 311 14.64 6.82 -4.53
CA ALA A 311 14.59 8.12 -5.18
C ALA A 311 15.79 9.02 -4.79
N TRP A 312 16.21 9.00 -3.52
CA TRP A 312 17.41 9.71 -3.06
C TRP A 312 18.69 9.16 -3.72
N VAL A 313 18.80 7.84 -3.89
CA VAL A 313 19.93 7.24 -4.65
C VAL A 313 19.97 7.81 -6.06
N LYS A 314 18.82 7.89 -6.76
CA LYS A 314 18.74 8.45 -8.11
C LYS A 314 19.09 9.95 -8.17
N LYS A 315 18.86 10.68 -7.09
CA LYS A 315 19.29 12.08 -6.94
C LYS A 315 20.74 12.23 -6.47
N GLY A 316 21.44 11.13 -6.16
CA GLY A 316 22.83 11.15 -5.68
C GLY A 316 22.98 11.39 -4.18
N ASP A 317 21.90 11.53 -3.42
CA ASP A 317 21.95 11.72 -1.96
C ASP A 317 21.94 10.38 -1.23
N ARG A 318 23.12 9.76 -1.19
CA ARG A 318 23.30 8.47 -0.53
C ARG A 318 23.14 8.52 0.98
N GLY A 319 23.37 9.68 1.61
CA GLY A 319 23.23 9.87 3.04
C GLY A 319 21.76 9.74 3.48
N ARG A 320 20.86 10.47 2.80
CA ARG A 320 19.41 10.34 3.04
C ARG A 320 18.88 8.96 2.66
N ALA A 321 19.36 8.40 1.55
CA ALA A 321 18.98 7.04 1.14
C ALA A 321 19.33 6.00 2.22
N LEU A 322 20.52 6.07 2.81
CA LEU A 322 20.94 5.15 3.87
C LEU A 322 20.04 5.23 5.10
N GLN A 323 19.65 6.45 5.51
CA GLN A 323 18.73 6.66 6.63
C GLN A 323 17.35 6.06 6.35
N ASP A 324 16.81 6.29 5.15
CA ASP A 324 15.52 5.77 4.74
C ASP A 324 15.50 4.24 4.66
N TYR A 325 16.52 3.63 4.09
CA TYR A 325 16.66 2.18 4.05
C TYR A 325 16.85 1.56 5.45
N ALA A 326 17.61 2.22 6.33
CA ALA A 326 17.74 1.77 7.72
C ALA A 326 16.38 1.72 8.43
N GLU A 327 15.55 2.75 8.22
CA GLU A 327 14.21 2.80 8.80
C GLU A 327 13.28 1.74 8.17
N ALA A 328 13.37 1.52 6.86
CA ALA A 328 12.64 0.45 6.19
C ALA A 328 12.98 -0.94 6.75
N VAL A 329 14.28 -1.22 6.98
CA VAL A 329 14.76 -2.47 7.60
C VAL A 329 14.32 -2.58 9.06
N ARG A 330 14.36 -1.48 9.83
CA ARG A 330 13.89 -1.46 11.23
C ARG A 330 12.40 -1.83 11.32
N LEU A 331 11.58 -1.33 10.39
CA LEU A 331 10.15 -1.59 10.35
C LEU A 331 9.81 -3.02 9.90
N ASN A 332 10.60 -3.57 8.97
CA ASN A 332 10.45 -4.94 8.50
C ASN A 332 11.82 -5.61 8.27
N PRO A 333 12.40 -6.21 9.32
CA PRO A 333 13.71 -6.87 9.23
C PRO A 333 13.75 -8.08 8.27
N SER A 334 12.61 -8.63 7.90
CA SER A 334 12.51 -9.76 6.97
C SER A 334 12.45 -9.35 5.50
N ASP A 335 12.36 -8.04 5.19
CA ASP A 335 12.38 -7.54 3.81
C ASP A 335 13.81 -7.58 3.25
N SER A 336 14.09 -8.63 2.49
CA SER A 336 15.40 -8.82 1.84
C SER A 336 15.76 -7.69 0.86
N THR A 337 14.77 -7.05 0.24
CA THR A 337 14.98 -5.93 -0.70
C THR A 337 15.47 -4.69 0.04
N ALA A 338 14.79 -4.31 1.12
CA ALA A 338 15.21 -3.18 1.93
C ALA A 338 16.60 -3.42 2.56
N ALA A 339 16.86 -4.63 3.04
CA ALA A 339 18.15 -5.02 3.60
C ALA A 339 19.28 -4.98 2.54
N ALA A 340 19.02 -5.44 1.33
CA ALA A 340 19.97 -5.37 0.21
C ALA A 340 20.25 -3.91 -0.18
N ASN A 341 19.22 -3.09 -0.38
CA ASN A 341 19.36 -1.68 -0.71
C ASN A 341 20.18 -0.92 0.35
N HIS A 342 19.90 -1.18 1.65
CA HIS A 342 20.68 -0.59 2.75
C HIS A 342 22.15 -0.98 2.68
N LYS A 343 22.43 -2.28 2.52
CA LYS A 343 23.80 -2.82 2.41
C LYS A 343 24.54 -2.22 1.22
N ASP A 344 23.91 -2.16 0.06
CA ASP A 344 24.54 -1.68 -1.18
C ASP A 344 24.94 -0.21 -1.06
N VAL A 345 24.02 0.63 -0.52
CA VAL A 345 24.33 2.06 -0.31
C VAL A 345 25.39 2.25 0.78
N ALA A 346 25.37 1.47 1.86
CA ALA A 346 26.40 1.51 2.91
C ALA A 346 27.77 1.16 2.33
N GLN A 347 27.89 0.07 1.57
CA GLN A 347 29.12 -0.34 0.91
C GLN A 347 29.61 0.71 -0.12
N GLU A 348 28.68 1.33 -0.85
CA GLU A 348 29.04 2.40 -1.80
C GLU A 348 29.59 3.63 -1.08
N ILE A 349 28.96 4.05 0.04
CA ILE A 349 29.49 5.15 0.88
C ILE A 349 30.87 4.80 1.43
N GLU A 350 31.08 3.58 1.94
CA GLU A 350 32.37 3.11 2.41
C GLU A 350 33.42 3.09 1.28
N ARG A 351 33.06 2.58 0.09
CA ARG A 351 33.93 2.57 -1.08
C ARG A 351 34.30 4.00 -1.50
N LEU A 352 33.38 4.93 -1.51
CA LEU A 352 33.64 6.34 -1.82
C LEU A 352 34.52 6.98 -0.74
N GLY A 353 34.26 6.70 0.55
CA GLY A 353 35.08 7.13 1.67
C GLY A 353 36.48 6.55 1.62
N SER A 354 36.64 5.26 1.29
CA SER A 354 37.94 4.62 1.12
C SER A 354 38.69 5.12 -0.12
N LEU A 355 37.98 5.42 -1.21
CA LEU A 355 38.58 6.06 -2.38
C LEU A 355 39.07 7.47 -2.09
N THR A 356 38.36 8.22 -1.22
CA THR A 356 38.81 9.53 -0.75
C THR A 356 39.96 9.42 0.27
N SER A 357 40.01 8.38 1.08
CA SER A 357 41.09 8.13 2.05
C SER A 357 42.31 7.44 1.41
N GLN A 358 42.14 6.53 0.44
CA GLN A 358 43.25 5.91 -0.30
C GLN A 358 43.88 6.82 -1.33
N LYS A 359 43.12 7.73 -1.90
CA LYS A 359 43.68 8.83 -2.67
C LYS A 359 44.18 9.86 -1.65
N ASN A 360 45.36 9.64 -1.09
CA ASN A 360 46.19 10.66 -0.39
C ASN A 360 46.34 11.90 -1.24
N LEU A 361 45.25 12.53 -1.63
CA LEU A 361 45.13 13.80 -2.28
C LEU A 361 45.00 14.81 -1.15
N PRO A 362 45.88 15.80 -1.15
CA PRO A 362 46.27 16.50 0.03
C PRO A 362 45.17 17.40 0.52
N SER A 363 44.41 16.98 1.55
CA SER A 363 44.22 17.87 2.67
C SER A 363 45.43 17.62 3.57
N PHE A 364 46.44 18.47 3.46
CA PHE A 364 47.63 18.31 4.27
C PHE A 364 47.25 18.39 5.73
N ASN A 365 47.29 17.26 6.41
CA ASN A 365 47.48 17.28 7.84
C ASN A 365 48.91 17.85 8.06
N CYS A 366 48.96 19.13 8.35
CA CYS A 366 50.22 19.86 8.50
C CYS A 366 51.15 19.25 9.58
N ALA A 367 50.54 18.49 10.56
CA ALA A 367 51.30 17.74 11.56
C ALA A 367 52.10 16.58 10.95
N THR A 368 51.70 16.08 9.77
CA THR A 368 52.37 14.95 9.08
C THR A 368 53.12 15.35 7.82
N ALA A 369 53.20 16.65 7.48
CA ALA A 369 53.87 17.16 6.28
C ALA A 369 55.36 16.84 6.27
N LYS A 370 55.79 16.00 5.32
CA LYS A 370 57.19 15.54 5.20
C LYS A 370 57.96 16.29 4.14
N ARG A 371 57.30 16.68 3.05
CA ARG A 371 57.92 17.34 1.88
C ARG A 371 58.06 18.85 2.08
N GLN A 372 59.07 19.46 1.55
CA GLN A 372 59.27 20.91 1.66
C GLN A 372 58.08 21.73 1.09
N VAL A 373 57.50 21.30 -0.04
CA VAL A 373 56.33 21.93 -0.63
C VAL A 373 55.11 21.82 0.28
N GLU A 374 54.95 20.71 0.96
CA GLU A 374 53.84 20.49 1.94
C GLU A 374 54.00 21.44 3.10
N LYS A 375 55.23 21.55 3.64
CA LYS A 375 55.52 22.49 4.73
C LYS A 375 55.33 23.95 4.31
N ALA A 376 55.65 24.30 3.08
CA ALA A 376 55.46 25.63 2.50
C ALA A 376 53.96 25.97 2.38
N ILE A 377 53.13 25.01 1.92
CA ILE A 377 51.66 25.16 1.84
C ILE A 377 51.10 25.33 3.27
N CYS A 378 51.55 24.54 4.22
CA CYS A 378 51.10 24.65 5.61
C CYS A 378 51.51 25.98 6.28
N ALA A 379 52.62 26.55 5.88
CA ALA A 379 53.15 27.81 6.44
C ALA A 379 52.46 29.06 5.87
N ASP A 380 51.81 28.96 4.70
CA ASP A 380 51.11 30.07 4.01
C ASP A 380 49.61 29.81 4.02
N PRO A 381 48.82 30.62 4.79
CA PRO A 381 47.36 30.46 4.87
C PRO A 381 46.65 30.55 3.51
N GLY A 382 47.17 31.35 2.57
CA GLY A 382 46.62 31.49 1.23
C GLY A 382 46.88 30.26 0.35
N LEU A 383 48.07 29.67 0.44
CA LEU A 383 48.37 28.41 -0.23
C LEU A 383 47.57 27.24 0.37
N ALA A 384 47.39 27.21 1.70
CA ALA A 384 46.58 26.23 2.35
C ALA A 384 45.10 26.33 1.94
N GLN A 385 44.59 27.55 1.72
CA GLN A 385 43.24 27.75 1.22
C GLN A 385 43.09 27.31 -0.23
N LEU A 386 44.07 27.64 -1.10
CA LEU A 386 44.11 27.18 -2.50
C LEU A 386 44.13 25.63 -2.58
N ASP A 387 44.89 24.98 -1.73
CA ASP A 387 44.97 23.52 -1.67
C ASP A 387 43.62 22.91 -1.29
N ARG A 388 42.94 23.48 -0.28
CA ARG A 388 41.56 23.08 0.08
C ARG A 388 40.62 23.28 -1.09
N ASN A 389 40.62 24.45 -1.73
CA ASN A 389 39.74 24.77 -2.84
C ASN A 389 39.95 23.82 -4.04
N ILE A 390 41.23 23.49 -4.37
CA ILE A 390 41.55 22.50 -5.40
C ILE A 390 40.98 21.14 -5.06
N ASN A 391 41.13 20.69 -3.84
CA ASN A 391 40.61 19.40 -3.37
C ASN A 391 39.07 19.36 -3.45
N ASP A 392 38.38 20.38 -2.95
CA ASP A 392 36.93 20.46 -2.94
C ASP A 392 36.32 20.49 -4.35
N VAL A 393 36.92 21.24 -5.28
CA VAL A 393 36.46 21.26 -6.67
C VAL A 393 36.78 19.93 -7.34
N PHE A 394 37.97 19.36 -7.11
CA PHE A 394 38.32 18.05 -7.66
C PHE A 394 37.37 16.95 -7.23
N LEU A 395 37.00 16.89 -5.94
CA LEU A 395 36.04 15.92 -5.42
C LEU A 395 34.66 16.07 -6.05
N ARG A 396 34.19 17.30 -6.27
CA ARG A 396 32.91 17.56 -6.97
C ARG A 396 32.95 17.09 -8.41
N VAL A 397 34.02 17.45 -9.15
CA VAL A 397 34.17 17.09 -10.56
C VAL A 397 34.30 15.58 -10.75
N ILE A 398 35.01 14.89 -9.84
CA ILE A 398 35.17 13.45 -9.95
C ILE A 398 33.84 12.71 -9.63
N ALA A 399 33.05 13.21 -8.67
CA ALA A 399 31.76 12.67 -8.37
C ALA A 399 30.78 12.83 -9.56
N SER A 400 30.80 13.98 -10.26
CA SER A 400 30.04 14.19 -11.47
C SER A 400 30.51 13.27 -12.61
N ALA A 401 31.81 13.16 -12.83
CA ALA A 401 32.35 12.31 -13.88
C ALA A 401 32.12 10.80 -13.63
N GLU A 402 32.02 10.36 -12.37
CA GLU A 402 31.69 8.97 -12.03
C GLU A 402 30.24 8.62 -12.35
N SER A 403 29.33 9.62 -12.31
CA SER A 403 27.93 9.42 -12.74
C SER A 403 27.80 9.21 -14.25
N ASP A 404 28.69 9.82 -15.04
CA ASP A 404 28.66 9.79 -16.50
C ASP A 404 29.50 8.65 -17.07
N SER A 405 30.72 8.46 -16.57
CA SER A 405 31.64 7.42 -17.04
C SER A 405 32.78 7.16 -16.06
N HIS A 406 32.90 5.92 -15.59
CA HIS A 406 34.07 5.48 -14.81
C HIS A 406 35.42 5.78 -15.46
N ARG A 407 35.48 5.76 -16.81
CA ARG A 407 36.69 6.08 -17.57
C ARG A 407 37.07 7.55 -17.45
N ALA A 408 36.08 8.45 -17.42
CA ALA A 408 36.33 9.90 -17.26
C ALA A 408 36.85 10.21 -15.85
N ALA A 409 36.27 9.60 -14.82
CA ALA A 409 36.74 9.75 -13.43
C ALA A 409 38.19 9.26 -13.24
N LEU A 410 38.55 8.12 -13.85
CA LEU A 410 39.93 7.63 -13.84
C LEU A 410 40.92 8.58 -14.57
N ALA A 411 40.49 9.18 -15.68
CA ALA A 411 41.32 10.16 -16.41
C ALA A 411 41.58 11.41 -15.56
N LEU A 412 40.55 11.96 -14.91
CA LEU A 412 40.66 13.10 -14.00
C LEU A 412 41.57 12.80 -12.79
N THR A 413 41.46 11.60 -12.24
CA THR A 413 42.33 11.14 -11.16
C THR A 413 43.81 11.11 -11.59
N ARG A 414 44.11 10.59 -12.79
CA ARG A 414 45.49 10.58 -13.34
C ARG A 414 46.00 11.99 -13.53
N GLN A 415 45.19 12.91 -14.06
CA GLN A 415 45.55 14.31 -14.24
C GLN A 415 45.85 15.00 -12.90
N GLN A 416 45.09 14.76 -11.86
CA GLN A 416 45.33 15.32 -10.53
C GLN A 416 46.62 14.80 -9.93
N ARG A 417 46.90 13.52 -10.09
CA ARG A 417 48.14 12.88 -9.64
C ARG A 417 49.35 13.46 -10.36
N ALA A 418 49.31 13.61 -11.69
CA ALA A 418 50.36 14.20 -12.48
C ALA A 418 50.62 15.68 -12.11
N PHE A 419 49.57 16.45 -11.79
CA PHE A 419 49.71 17.81 -11.28
C PHE A 419 50.50 17.82 -9.95
N ILE A 420 50.14 16.97 -8.99
CA ILE A 420 50.79 16.88 -7.69
C ILE A 420 52.26 16.49 -7.83
N GLU A 421 52.56 15.50 -8.68
CA GLU A 421 53.92 15.04 -8.95
C GLU A 421 54.78 16.17 -9.58
N LYS A 422 54.22 16.86 -10.59
CA LYS A 422 54.88 18.00 -11.25
C LYS A 422 55.11 19.16 -10.27
N ARG A 423 54.10 19.53 -9.47
CA ARG A 423 54.21 20.56 -8.43
C ARG A 423 55.35 20.25 -7.45
N ASN A 424 55.37 19.01 -6.93
CA ASN A 424 56.38 18.59 -5.98
C ASN A 424 57.80 18.54 -6.57
N ALA A 425 57.93 18.12 -7.82
CA ALA A 425 59.22 18.07 -8.52
C ALA A 425 59.76 19.45 -8.95
N SER A 426 58.88 20.43 -9.09
CA SER A 426 59.22 21.78 -9.52
C SER A 426 59.45 22.78 -8.40
N PHE A 427 58.95 22.47 -7.20
CA PHE A 427 59.09 23.34 -6.03
C PHE A 427 60.58 23.57 -5.67
N GLY A 428 60.92 24.85 -5.48
CA GLY A 428 62.27 25.27 -5.20
C GLY A 428 63.17 25.48 -6.44
N LYS A 429 62.70 25.17 -7.66
CA LYS A 429 63.42 25.46 -8.89
C LYS A 429 63.31 26.94 -9.25
N ARG A 430 64.34 27.52 -9.84
CA ARG A 430 64.36 28.92 -10.29
C ARG A 430 63.20 29.17 -11.27
N GLY A 431 62.39 30.18 -10.99
CA GLY A 431 61.27 30.57 -11.83
C GLY A 431 59.97 29.76 -11.65
N TYR A 432 59.89 28.84 -10.71
CA TYR A 432 58.66 28.13 -10.37
C TYR A 432 57.88 28.88 -9.31
N ASP A 433 56.65 29.32 -9.66
CA ASP A 433 55.67 29.92 -8.74
C ASP A 433 54.64 28.88 -8.32
N LEU A 434 54.69 28.51 -7.03
CA LEU A 434 53.77 27.53 -6.47
C LEU A 434 52.31 28.05 -6.43
N ARG A 435 52.13 29.33 -6.11
CA ARG A 435 50.80 29.94 -6.01
C ARG A 435 50.13 29.95 -7.39
N GLN A 436 50.82 30.47 -8.39
CA GLN A 436 50.34 30.50 -9.76
C GLN A 436 49.99 29.10 -10.29
N ALA A 437 50.81 28.10 -10.04
CA ALA A 437 50.58 26.73 -10.47
C ALA A 437 49.31 26.11 -9.81
N MET A 438 49.04 26.50 -8.57
CA MET A 438 47.84 26.07 -7.85
C MET A 438 46.59 26.82 -8.32
N GLU A 439 46.68 28.10 -8.60
CA GLU A 439 45.58 28.91 -9.17
C GLU A 439 45.19 28.42 -10.56
N ASP A 440 46.16 28.18 -11.46
CA ASP A 440 45.95 27.59 -12.77
C ASP A 440 45.25 26.23 -12.70
N ARG A 441 45.62 25.41 -11.69
CA ARG A 441 44.97 24.12 -11.49
C ARG A 441 43.52 24.28 -11.04
N LEU A 442 43.23 25.19 -10.11
CA LEU A 442 41.89 25.48 -9.63
C LEU A 442 40.99 25.98 -10.77
N GLU A 443 41.48 26.90 -11.59
CA GLU A 443 40.77 27.43 -12.76
C GLU A 443 40.41 26.30 -13.75
N LYS A 444 41.38 25.43 -14.05
CA LYS A 444 41.15 24.29 -14.91
C LYS A 444 40.10 23.31 -14.37
N LEU A 445 40.10 23.05 -13.08
CA LEU A 445 39.09 22.21 -12.45
C LEU A 445 37.71 22.88 -12.46
N ASN A 446 37.63 24.19 -12.21
CA ASN A 446 36.40 24.96 -12.31
C ASN A 446 35.80 24.98 -13.71
N THR A 447 36.65 25.00 -14.76
CA THR A 447 36.22 24.91 -16.16
C THR A 447 35.58 23.56 -16.44
N ILE A 448 36.18 22.47 -15.94
CA ILE A 448 35.61 21.12 -16.08
C ILE A 448 34.29 21.00 -15.30
N ALA A 449 34.19 21.62 -14.12
CA ALA A 449 32.97 21.59 -13.28
C ALA A 449 31.75 22.31 -13.91
N ARG A 450 31.99 23.18 -14.90
CA ARG A 450 30.95 23.94 -15.62
C ARG A 450 30.49 23.28 -16.92
N GLN A 451 31.18 22.25 -17.36
CA GLN A 451 30.82 21.40 -18.51
C GLN A 451 29.99 20.19 -18.08
#